data_c2007e7aa955e2fddff4442dada444c7
#
_entry.id   c2007e7aa955e2fddff4442dada444c7
#
_cell.length_a   1.000
_cell.length_b   1.000
_cell.length_c   1.000
_cell.angle_alpha   90.00
_cell.angle_beta   90.00
_cell.angle_gamma   90.00
#
_symmetry.space_group_name_H-M   'P 1'
#
loop_
_entity.id
_entity.type
_entity.pdbx_description
1 polymer ?
#
loop_
_entity_poly.entity_id
_entity_poly.type
_entity_poly.pdbx_seq_one_letter_code
_entity_poly.pdbx_strand_id
1 'polypeptide(L)'
;PCNEAEKHIIYYGPQDVSTRIITGIIFSVFAGVFSGIPLYFGIRGWSKLIERPMDETGYLVAGALLIGIAMLVYFGREILWTLFGKTFFVASKQGLEIRKEFLFLSTQKMIDCRDIKSFVIHRKRVSSSSKSGSGSSSWYTLWIIGRKKITLTSKTPGRESVVWLGKALSDWFGVPFESSR
;
A
#
# COMPACT_ATOMS: atom_id res chain seq x y z
N PRO A 1 26.16 16.35 -4.27
CA PRO A 1 26.16 17.40 -3.27
C PRO A 1 24.70 17.66 -2.89
N CYS A 2 24.33 17.32 -1.65
CA CYS A 2 22.99 17.61 -1.15
C CYS A 2 22.83 19.11 -1.00
N ASN A 3 21.73 19.64 -1.53
CA ASN A 3 21.45 21.08 -1.56
C ASN A 3 21.43 21.65 -0.14
N GLU A 4 21.96 22.86 0.05
CA GLU A 4 22.05 23.51 1.37
C GLU A 4 20.72 24.07 1.89
N ALA A 5 19.65 23.98 1.10
CA ALA A 5 18.33 24.50 1.38
C ALA A 5 17.63 23.80 2.56
N GLU A 6 16.65 24.48 3.11
CA GLU A 6 15.81 24.00 4.22
C GLU A 6 15.09 22.70 3.91
N LYS A 7 14.67 22.01 4.98
CA LYS A 7 13.91 20.77 4.96
C LYS A 7 12.64 20.91 4.09
N HIS A 8 12.57 20.16 2.97
CA HIS A 8 11.40 20.15 2.10
C HIS A 8 10.49 18.96 2.43
N ILE A 9 9.23 19.23 2.69
CA ILE A 9 8.23 18.21 2.98
C ILE A 9 7.34 18.03 1.75
N ILE A 10 7.39 16.85 1.14
CA ILE A 10 6.53 16.48 0.02
C ILE A 10 5.46 15.55 0.55
N TYR A 11 4.21 16.00 0.52
CA TYR A 11 3.07 15.15 0.82
C TYR A 11 2.71 14.29 -0.38
N TYR A 12 2.72 12.99 -0.18
CA TYR A 12 2.28 12.03 -1.17
C TYR A 12 1.17 11.17 -0.55
N GLY A 13 -0.06 11.47 -0.92
CA GLY A 13 -1.24 10.73 -0.48
C GLY A 13 -2.06 10.21 -1.65
N PRO A 14 -3.08 9.40 -1.43
CA PRO A 14 -4.06 9.10 -2.45
C PRO A 14 -4.66 10.42 -2.94
N GLN A 15 -4.55 10.63 -4.25
CA GLN A 15 -4.66 11.94 -4.91
C GLN A 15 -6.05 12.57 -4.84
N ASP A 16 -7.08 11.77 -4.59
CA ASP A 16 -8.45 12.26 -4.63
C ASP A 16 -9.30 11.61 -3.53
N VAL A 17 -10.09 12.43 -2.85
CA VAL A 17 -11.04 12.01 -1.81
C VAL A 17 -12.05 11.02 -2.39
N SER A 18 -12.50 11.24 -3.62
CA SER A 18 -13.42 10.34 -4.31
C SER A 18 -12.83 8.95 -4.51
N THR A 19 -11.58 8.86 -4.92
CA THR A 19 -10.87 7.58 -5.08
C THR A 19 -10.72 6.84 -3.76
N ARG A 20 -10.45 7.55 -2.66
CA ARG A 20 -10.39 6.95 -1.32
C ARG A 20 -11.74 6.36 -0.91
N ILE A 21 -12.83 7.13 -1.10
CA ILE A 21 -14.18 6.69 -0.73
C ILE A 21 -14.58 5.48 -1.57
N ILE A 22 -14.42 5.53 -2.89
CA ILE A 22 -14.77 4.42 -3.79
C ILE A 22 -13.98 3.16 -3.42
N THR A 23 -12.66 3.29 -3.24
CA THR A 23 -11.81 2.18 -2.84
C THR A 23 -12.21 1.64 -1.47
N GLY A 24 -12.50 2.51 -0.52
CA GLY A 24 -13.00 2.13 0.81
C GLY A 24 -14.32 1.36 0.75
N ILE A 25 -15.27 1.78 -0.08
CA ILE A 25 -16.55 1.08 -0.30
C ILE A 25 -16.30 -0.31 -0.90
N ILE A 26 -15.46 -0.40 -1.95
CA ILE A 26 -15.13 -1.68 -2.59
C ILE A 26 -14.53 -2.64 -1.55
N PHE A 27 -13.52 -2.21 -0.81
CA PHE A 27 -12.92 -3.05 0.23
C PHE A 27 -13.89 -3.43 1.33
N SER A 28 -14.84 -2.54 1.70
CA SER A 28 -15.88 -2.85 2.70
C SER A 28 -16.84 -3.94 2.22
N VAL A 29 -17.24 -3.90 0.94
CA VAL A 29 -18.05 -4.96 0.34
C VAL A 29 -17.30 -6.29 0.34
N PHE A 30 -16.03 -6.29 -0.08
CA PHE A 30 -15.19 -7.49 -0.04
C PHE A 30 -15.02 -8.02 1.40
N ALA A 31 -14.75 -7.13 2.36
CA ALA A 31 -14.66 -7.50 3.77
C ALA A 31 -15.96 -8.14 4.26
N GLY A 32 -17.12 -7.57 3.91
CA GLY A 32 -18.43 -8.10 4.26
C GLY A 32 -18.66 -9.52 3.72
N VAL A 33 -18.31 -9.76 2.47
CA VAL A 33 -18.49 -11.08 1.83
C VAL A 33 -17.47 -12.10 2.35
N PHE A 34 -16.18 -11.78 2.29
CA PHE A 34 -15.10 -12.74 2.57
C PHE A 34 -14.89 -13.02 4.05
N SER A 35 -15.19 -12.08 4.94
CA SER A 35 -15.17 -12.32 6.38
C SER A 35 -16.53 -12.67 6.95
N GLY A 36 -17.61 -12.09 6.43
CA GLY A 36 -18.97 -12.28 6.93
C GLY A 36 -19.46 -13.71 6.77
N ILE A 37 -19.22 -14.34 5.62
CA ILE A 37 -19.65 -15.72 5.37
C ILE A 37 -18.99 -16.72 6.34
N PRO A 38 -17.66 -16.79 6.46
CA PRO A 38 -17.01 -17.68 7.42
C PRO A 38 -17.40 -17.40 8.86
N LEU A 39 -17.51 -16.11 9.25
CA LEU A 39 -17.96 -15.74 10.60
C LEU A 39 -19.39 -16.20 10.88
N TYR A 40 -20.30 -16.02 9.92
CA TYR A 40 -21.68 -16.48 10.07
C TYR A 40 -21.76 -18.00 10.32
N PHE A 41 -21.05 -18.80 9.51
CA PHE A 41 -20.99 -20.25 9.72
C PHE A 41 -20.32 -20.62 11.04
N GLY A 42 -19.25 -19.93 11.41
CA GLY A 42 -18.57 -20.13 12.67
C GLY A 42 -19.46 -19.82 13.89
N ILE A 43 -20.16 -18.67 13.87
CA ILE A 43 -21.05 -18.27 14.97
C ILE A 43 -22.25 -19.22 15.06
N ARG A 44 -22.85 -19.58 13.93
CA ARG A 44 -23.98 -20.52 13.90
C ARG A 44 -23.60 -21.91 14.38
N GLY A 45 -22.36 -22.33 14.14
CA GLY A 45 -21.84 -23.62 14.60
C GLY A 45 -21.24 -23.59 16.00
N TRP A 46 -21.24 -22.44 16.68
CA TRP A 46 -20.57 -22.26 17.97
C TRP A 46 -21.03 -23.25 19.05
N SER A 47 -22.33 -23.52 19.13
CA SER A 47 -22.91 -24.50 20.06
C SER A 47 -22.31 -25.89 19.87
N LYS A 48 -22.14 -26.30 18.61
CA LYS A 48 -21.53 -27.61 18.25
C LYS A 48 -20.05 -27.67 18.66
N LEU A 49 -19.33 -26.56 18.56
CA LEU A 49 -17.94 -26.50 19.00
C LEU A 49 -17.81 -26.68 20.51
N ILE A 50 -18.78 -26.15 21.28
CA ILE A 50 -18.80 -26.30 22.75
C ILE A 50 -19.16 -27.74 23.13
N GLU A 51 -20.16 -28.33 22.47
CA GLU A 51 -20.65 -29.67 22.79
C GLU A 51 -19.65 -30.76 22.36
N ARG A 52 -19.01 -30.62 21.22
CA ARG A 52 -18.09 -31.61 20.61
C ARG A 52 -16.87 -30.96 19.97
N PRO A 53 -15.93 -30.43 20.76
CA PRO A 53 -14.82 -29.66 20.23
C PRO A 53 -13.81 -30.50 19.40
N MET A 54 -13.77 -31.82 19.60
CA MET A 54 -12.82 -32.73 18.95
C MET A 54 -13.42 -33.50 17.78
N ASP A 55 -14.62 -33.15 17.33
CA ASP A 55 -15.26 -33.73 16.16
C ASP A 55 -14.90 -32.98 14.87
N GLU A 56 -14.99 -33.60 13.70
CA GLU A 56 -14.72 -32.96 12.39
C GLU A 56 -15.49 -31.66 12.21
N THR A 57 -16.76 -31.65 12.66
CA THR A 57 -17.59 -30.44 12.63
C THR A 57 -17.04 -29.33 13.52
N GLY A 58 -16.49 -29.64 14.71
CA GLY A 58 -15.87 -28.70 15.60
C GLY A 58 -14.63 -28.05 14.97
N TYR A 59 -13.78 -28.83 14.31
CA TYR A 59 -12.61 -28.29 13.59
C TYR A 59 -13.01 -27.39 12.43
N LEU A 60 -14.06 -27.72 11.67
CA LEU A 60 -14.55 -26.87 10.59
C LEU A 60 -15.11 -25.54 11.10
N VAL A 61 -15.84 -25.56 12.20
CA VAL A 61 -16.36 -24.34 12.84
C VAL A 61 -15.24 -23.47 13.37
N ALA A 62 -14.26 -24.05 14.06
CA ALA A 62 -13.08 -23.32 14.55
C ALA A 62 -12.27 -22.73 13.41
N GLY A 63 -12.07 -23.51 12.33
CA GLY A 63 -11.38 -23.03 11.13
C GLY A 63 -12.11 -21.87 10.46
N ALA A 64 -13.42 -21.95 10.34
CA ALA A 64 -14.24 -20.88 9.76
C ALA A 64 -14.15 -19.57 10.60
N LEU A 65 -14.20 -19.69 11.94
CA LEU A 65 -14.03 -18.54 12.82
C LEU A 65 -12.66 -17.89 12.67
N LEU A 66 -11.58 -18.69 12.70
CA LEU A 66 -10.22 -18.19 12.54
C LEU A 66 -10.01 -17.49 11.20
N ILE A 67 -10.48 -18.09 10.11
CA ILE A 67 -10.41 -17.52 8.76
C ILE A 67 -11.20 -16.20 8.71
N GLY A 68 -12.43 -16.20 9.23
CA GLY A 68 -13.28 -15.00 9.24
C GLY A 68 -12.65 -13.85 10.02
N ILE A 69 -12.08 -14.11 11.19
CA ILE A 69 -11.37 -13.10 12.00
C ILE A 69 -10.11 -12.61 11.28
N ALA A 70 -9.30 -13.52 10.73
CA ALA A 70 -8.09 -13.15 10.00
C ALA A 70 -8.40 -12.25 8.79
N MET A 71 -9.43 -12.59 8.01
CA MET A 71 -9.89 -11.78 6.90
C MET A 71 -10.43 -10.44 7.34
N LEU A 72 -11.19 -10.37 8.43
CA LEU A 72 -11.71 -9.12 8.98
C LEU A 72 -10.57 -8.18 9.40
N VAL A 73 -9.56 -8.70 10.08
CA VAL A 73 -8.38 -7.93 10.48
C VAL A 73 -7.60 -7.45 9.26
N TYR A 74 -7.39 -8.32 8.27
CA TYR A 74 -6.67 -7.98 7.04
C TYR A 74 -7.38 -6.86 6.26
N PHE A 75 -8.65 -7.05 5.92
CA PHE A 75 -9.42 -6.05 5.16
C PHE A 75 -9.66 -4.78 5.97
N GLY A 76 -9.93 -4.89 7.27
CA GLY A 76 -10.09 -3.75 8.16
C GLY A 76 -8.85 -2.86 8.17
N ARG A 77 -7.66 -3.47 8.26
CA ARG A 77 -6.39 -2.76 8.16
C ARG A 77 -6.23 -2.05 6.80
N GLU A 78 -6.54 -2.71 5.69
CA GLU A 78 -6.42 -2.12 4.35
C GLU A 78 -7.40 -0.97 4.13
N ILE A 79 -8.65 -1.11 4.61
CA ILE A 79 -9.66 -0.05 4.58
C ILE A 79 -9.17 1.18 5.37
N LEU A 80 -8.76 0.96 6.61
CA LEU A 80 -8.27 2.02 7.47
C LEU A 80 -7.03 2.70 6.87
N TRP A 81 -6.09 1.92 6.31
CA TRP A 81 -4.92 2.48 5.64
C TRP A 81 -5.31 3.32 4.43
N THR A 82 -6.27 2.88 3.62
CA THR A 82 -6.74 3.61 2.44
C THR A 82 -7.40 4.93 2.82
N LEU A 83 -8.16 4.95 3.90
CA LEU A 83 -8.89 6.14 4.35
C LEU A 83 -8.00 7.14 5.11
N PHE A 84 -7.13 6.64 5.99
CA PHE A 84 -6.40 7.46 6.96
C PHE A 84 -4.88 7.46 6.78
N GLY A 85 -4.33 6.57 5.94
CA GLY A 85 -2.89 6.49 5.70
C GLY A 85 -2.37 7.73 4.98
N LYS A 86 -1.27 8.29 5.50
CA LYS A 86 -0.55 9.42 4.89
C LYS A 86 0.92 9.05 4.74
N THR A 87 1.52 9.45 3.62
CA THR A 87 2.96 9.26 3.39
C THR A 87 3.58 10.62 3.12
N PHE A 88 4.58 10.96 3.88
CA PHE A 88 5.37 12.17 3.71
C PHE A 88 6.79 11.79 3.30
N PHE A 89 7.33 12.51 2.35
CA PHE A 89 8.72 12.47 1.97
C PHE A 89 9.37 13.74 2.44
N VAL A 90 10.33 13.63 3.32
CA VAL A 90 11.03 14.77 3.88
C VAL A 90 12.47 14.71 3.39
N ALA A 91 12.79 15.56 2.42
CA ALA A 91 14.14 15.72 1.91
C ALA A 91 14.92 16.67 2.83
N SER A 92 16.10 16.26 3.28
CA SER A 92 16.99 17.00 4.16
C SER A 92 18.45 16.83 3.74
N LYS A 93 19.37 17.61 4.33
CA LYS A 93 20.82 17.49 4.11
C LYS A 93 21.35 16.09 4.45
N GLN A 94 20.73 15.39 5.39
CA GLN A 94 21.14 14.05 5.83
C GLN A 94 20.65 12.96 4.90
N GLY A 95 19.57 13.21 4.14
CA GLY A 95 18.97 12.23 3.25
C GLY A 95 17.47 12.38 3.11
N LEU A 96 16.83 11.30 2.68
CA LEU A 96 15.40 11.19 2.49
C LEU A 96 14.76 10.43 3.65
N GLU A 97 13.92 11.12 4.42
CA GLU A 97 13.07 10.52 5.43
C GLU A 97 11.71 10.16 4.81
N ILE A 98 11.32 8.92 4.92
CA ILE A 98 9.98 8.44 4.54
C ILE A 98 9.18 8.26 5.81
N ARG A 99 8.21 9.14 6.03
CA ARG A 99 7.32 9.10 7.18
C ARG A 99 5.95 8.62 6.74
N LYS A 100 5.52 7.50 7.30
CA LYS A 100 4.18 6.96 7.09
C LYS A 100 3.39 7.16 8.37
N GLU A 101 2.28 7.87 8.26
CA GLU A 101 1.37 8.11 9.37
C GLU A 101 0.08 7.33 9.16
N PHE A 102 -0.35 6.66 10.19
CA PHE A 102 -1.57 5.89 10.21
C PHE A 102 -2.24 6.04 11.58
N LEU A 103 -3.34 6.80 11.64
CA LEU A 103 -4.01 7.13 12.89
C LEU A 103 -3.02 7.67 13.94
N PHE A 104 -2.71 6.87 14.97
CA PHE A 104 -1.79 7.22 16.04
C PHE A 104 -0.39 6.60 15.86
N LEU A 105 -0.18 5.83 14.80
CA LEU A 105 1.08 5.16 14.53
C LEU A 105 1.85 5.93 13.46
N SER A 106 3.11 6.22 13.73
CA SER A 106 4.03 6.77 12.74
C SER A 106 5.23 5.84 12.57
N THR A 107 5.57 5.55 11.33
CA THR A 107 6.78 4.81 11.00
C THR A 107 7.68 5.71 10.18
N GLN A 108 8.93 5.83 10.63
CA GLN A 108 9.96 6.64 9.96
C GLN A 108 11.05 5.73 9.41
N LYS A 109 11.48 6.00 8.20
CA LYS A 109 12.61 5.33 7.56
C LYS A 109 13.51 6.38 6.94
N MET A 110 14.75 6.44 7.40
CA MET A 110 15.78 7.34 6.87
C MET A 110 16.62 6.61 5.82
N ILE A 111 16.90 7.30 4.73
CA ILE A 111 17.81 6.87 3.66
C ILE A 111 18.88 7.94 3.56
N ASP A 112 20.13 7.58 3.83
CA ASP A 112 21.26 8.50 3.76
C ASP A 112 21.41 9.05 2.33
N CYS A 113 21.73 10.34 2.21
CA CYS A 113 21.98 10.99 0.94
C CYS A 113 23.07 10.27 0.11
N ARG A 114 24.10 9.73 0.77
CA ARG A 114 25.20 8.99 0.11
C ARG A 114 24.74 7.68 -0.53
N ASP A 115 23.64 7.15 -0.07
CA ASP A 115 23.07 5.91 -0.58
C ASP A 115 22.10 6.13 -1.75
N ILE A 116 21.81 7.37 -2.11
CA ILE A 116 20.91 7.72 -3.22
C ILE A 116 21.76 8.00 -4.45
N LYS A 117 21.68 7.13 -5.48
CA LYS A 117 22.40 7.30 -6.75
C LYS A 117 21.52 7.78 -7.90
N SER A 118 20.31 7.26 -7.99
CA SER A 118 19.33 7.68 -9.00
C SER A 118 17.90 7.35 -8.57
N PHE A 119 16.95 8.04 -9.19
CA PHE A 119 15.52 7.74 -9.08
C PHE A 119 15.07 7.10 -10.39
N VAL A 120 14.39 5.94 -10.32
CA VAL A 120 13.97 5.19 -11.49
C VAL A 120 12.48 4.91 -11.42
N ILE A 121 11.75 5.30 -12.47
CA ILE A 121 10.36 4.88 -12.65
C ILE A 121 10.30 3.58 -13.41
N HIS A 122 9.62 2.61 -12.84
CA HIS A 122 9.32 1.35 -13.50
C HIS A 122 7.84 1.27 -13.84
N ARG A 123 7.55 0.96 -15.12
CA ARG A 123 6.20 0.73 -15.62
C ARG A 123 5.91 -0.76 -15.66
N LYS A 124 4.87 -1.20 -14.96
CA LYS A 124 4.33 -2.57 -15.10
C LYS A 124 3.01 -2.52 -15.85
N ARG A 125 2.96 -3.13 -17.02
CA ARG A 125 1.73 -3.30 -17.79
C ARG A 125 1.05 -4.59 -17.32
N VAL A 126 -0.22 -4.52 -16.94
CA VAL A 126 -1.04 -5.69 -16.61
C VAL A 126 -2.09 -5.80 -17.70
N SER A 127 -1.95 -6.84 -18.53
CA SER A 127 -2.98 -7.19 -19.51
C SER A 127 -3.98 -8.13 -18.84
N SER A 128 -5.21 -7.70 -18.68
CA SER A 128 -6.30 -8.59 -18.29
C SER A 128 -6.94 -9.12 -19.56
N SER A 129 -6.76 -10.40 -19.83
CA SER A 129 -7.49 -11.11 -20.90
C SER A 129 -8.88 -11.49 -20.34
N SER A 130 -9.81 -10.56 -20.29
CA SER A 130 -11.21 -10.89 -20.13
C SER A 130 -11.88 -10.93 -21.49
N LYS A 131 -12.77 -11.90 -21.73
CA LYS A 131 -13.47 -12.13 -23.00
C LYS A 131 -14.33 -10.98 -23.52
N SER A 132 -14.37 -9.84 -22.84
CA SER A 132 -15.23 -8.67 -23.18
C SER A 132 -14.51 -7.34 -23.32
N GLY A 133 -13.20 -7.32 -23.58
CA GLY A 133 -12.48 -6.09 -23.88
C GLY A 133 -11.04 -6.10 -23.35
N SER A 134 -10.09 -5.81 -24.23
CA SER A 134 -8.68 -5.69 -23.89
C SER A 134 -8.41 -4.36 -23.16
N GLY A 135 -8.62 -4.34 -21.85
CA GLY A 135 -8.19 -3.23 -21.00
C GLY A 135 -6.74 -3.46 -20.53
N SER A 136 -5.80 -2.64 -20.97
CA SER A 136 -4.45 -2.65 -20.39
C SER A 136 -4.33 -1.58 -19.33
N SER A 137 -4.19 -1.97 -18.06
CA SER A 137 -3.85 -1.04 -16.99
C SER A 137 -2.34 -0.98 -16.81
N SER A 138 -1.82 0.24 -16.63
CA SER A 138 -0.39 0.46 -16.36
C SER A 138 -0.22 0.96 -14.94
N TRP A 139 0.67 0.34 -14.18
CA TRP A 139 1.05 0.74 -12.83
C TRP A 139 2.48 1.29 -12.84
N TYR A 140 2.71 2.31 -12.07
CA TYR A 140 4.00 2.97 -11.96
C TYR A 140 4.55 2.81 -10.55
N THR A 141 5.83 2.55 -10.46
CA THR A 141 6.56 2.39 -9.19
C THR A 141 7.81 3.25 -9.25
N LEU A 142 8.02 4.07 -8.24
CA LEU A 142 9.25 4.85 -8.09
C LEU A 142 10.23 4.12 -7.19
N TRP A 143 11.43 3.94 -7.68
CA TRP A 143 12.53 3.30 -6.95
C TRP A 143 13.65 4.30 -6.70
N ILE A 144 14.29 4.15 -5.56
CA ILE A 144 15.62 4.68 -5.31
C ILE A 144 16.61 3.57 -5.64
N ILE A 145 17.58 3.89 -6.48
CA ILE A 145 18.73 3.03 -6.75
C ILE A 145 19.91 3.58 -5.98
N GLY A 146 20.52 2.73 -5.15
CA GLY A 146 21.67 3.03 -4.34
C GLY A 146 22.42 1.76 -3.98
N ARG A 147 22.89 1.63 -2.74
CA ARG A 147 23.42 0.35 -2.23
C ARG A 147 22.37 -0.75 -2.25
N LYS A 148 21.12 -0.39 -2.01
CA LYS A 148 19.95 -1.25 -2.10
C LYS A 148 18.87 -0.57 -2.92
N LYS A 149 18.09 -1.36 -3.65
CA LYS A 149 16.91 -0.89 -4.34
C LYS A 149 15.78 -0.71 -3.34
N ILE A 150 15.26 0.49 -3.21
CA ILE A 150 14.19 0.84 -2.27
C ILE A 150 12.98 1.33 -3.06
N THR A 151 11.81 0.76 -2.79
CA THR A 151 10.55 1.21 -3.38
C THR A 151 9.99 2.38 -2.59
N LEU A 152 9.84 3.53 -3.23
CA LEU A 152 9.20 4.72 -2.65
C LEU A 152 7.69 4.66 -2.77
N THR A 153 7.20 4.47 -4.00
CA THR A 153 5.76 4.33 -4.27
C THR A 153 5.51 2.99 -4.92
N SER A 154 4.42 2.34 -4.59
CA SER A 154 4.06 1.05 -5.17
C SER A 154 2.70 1.15 -5.87
N LYS A 155 2.65 0.62 -7.11
CA LYS A 155 1.39 0.42 -7.86
C LYS A 155 0.50 1.67 -7.94
N THR A 156 1.09 2.80 -8.30
CA THR A 156 0.34 4.05 -8.50
C THR A 156 -0.22 4.06 -9.93
N PRO A 157 -1.52 4.28 -10.14
CA PRO A 157 -2.12 4.29 -11.48
C PRO A 157 -1.75 5.54 -12.27
N GLY A 158 -1.47 6.67 -11.61
CA GLY A 158 -1.12 7.94 -12.27
C GLY A 158 0.38 8.05 -12.56
N ARG A 159 0.75 8.08 -13.86
CA ARG A 159 2.14 8.33 -14.27
C ARG A 159 2.64 9.70 -13.83
N GLU A 160 1.83 10.72 -13.99
CA GLU A 160 2.20 12.12 -13.78
C GLU A 160 2.67 12.40 -12.36
N SER A 161 1.95 11.90 -11.36
CA SER A 161 2.30 12.08 -9.95
C SER A 161 3.61 11.40 -9.58
N VAL A 162 3.86 10.21 -10.13
CA VAL A 162 5.10 9.47 -9.89
C VAL A 162 6.28 10.14 -10.58
N VAL A 163 6.07 10.67 -11.81
CA VAL A 163 7.07 11.45 -12.55
C VAL A 163 7.38 12.74 -11.81
N TRP A 164 6.35 13.47 -11.38
CA TRP A 164 6.52 14.71 -10.63
C TRP A 164 7.32 14.48 -9.35
N LEU A 165 6.94 13.48 -8.54
CA LEU A 165 7.66 13.15 -7.31
C LEU A 165 9.11 12.75 -7.60
N GLY A 166 9.34 11.92 -8.62
CA GLY A 166 10.69 11.48 -9.00
C GLY A 166 11.57 12.64 -9.46
N LYS A 167 11.03 13.57 -10.24
CA LYS A 167 11.75 14.78 -10.67
C LYS A 167 12.05 15.71 -9.48
N ALA A 168 11.05 16.01 -8.65
CA ALA A 168 11.24 16.87 -7.48
C ALA A 168 12.33 16.33 -6.54
N LEU A 169 12.36 15.02 -6.30
CA LEU A 169 13.42 14.40 -5.50
C LEU A 169 14.77 14.38 -6.21
N SER A 170 14.78 14.12 -7.53
CA SER A 170 15.99 14.15 -8.35
C SER A 170 16.65 15.53 -8.33
N ASP A 171 15.86 16.58 -8.54
CA ASP A 171 16.32 17.97 -8.53
C ASP A 171 16.87 18.35 -7.15
N TRP A 172 16.19 17.89 -6.09
CA TRP A 172 16.63 18.16 -4.71
C TRP A 172 17.98 17.52 -4.38
N PHE A 173 18.13 16.23 -4.72
CA PHE A 173 19.36 15.48 -4.41
C PHE A 173 20.46 15.66 -5.45
N GLY A 174 20.19 16.31 -6.58
CA GLY A 174 21.14 16.48 -7.67
C GLY A 174 21.58 15.15 -8.31
N VAL A 175 20.68 14.15 -8.35
CA VAL A 175 20.92 12.82 -8.88
C VAL A 175 20.06 12.56 -10.12
N PRO A 176 20.47 11.68 -11.05
CA PRO A 176 19.71 11.42 -12.27
C PRO A 176 18.33 10.82 -12.01
N PHE A 177 17.38 11.20 -12.87
CA PHE A 177 16.04 10.65 -12.93
C PHE A 177 15.88 9.85 -14.23
N GLU A 178 15.57 8.57 -14.12
CA GLU A 178 15.47 7.66 -15.23
C GLU A 178 14.07 7.07 -15.35
N SER A 179 13.59 6.92 -16.58
CA SER A 179 12.35 6.19 -16.88
C SER A 179 12.72 4.84 -17.50
N SER A 180 12.55 3.77 -16.75
CA SER A 180 12.64 2.41 -17.31
C SER A 180 11.47 2.19 -18.25
N ARG A 181 11.79 1.85 -19.50
CA ARG A 181 10.83 1.44 -20.55
C ARG A 181 10.23 0.07 -20.25
#